data_02b3a3c49e9847114c481639cf5b0b03
#
_entry.id   02b3a3c49e9847114c481639cf5b0b03
#
_cell.length_a   1.000
_cell.length_b   1.000
_cell.length_c   1.000
_cell.angle_alpha   90.00
_cell.angle_beta   90.00
_cell.angle_gamma   90.00
#
_symmetry.space_group_name_H-M   'P 1'
#
loop_
_entity.id
_entity.type
_entity.pdbx_description
1 polymer ?
#
loop_
_entity_poly.entity_id
_entity_poly.type
_entity_poly.pdbx_seq_one_letter_code
_entity_poly.pdbx_strand_id
1 'polypeptide(L)'
;MDHKYFQHSDLAKVYCEKCNGCGDCCHGMTDTIHLDPWDIYQLSSGLGKSFEELRAAGILALHEEEGMILPHLRMQDGENGACPLLSSDGRCSIHPFRPGLCRLFRTFRYFIVDNGCDMPGKIKVRISKWLGIPELSEYEKYVSEWHYFCKDVKSFLASSDDTAFAQQLNLFILKVFFVTPYVIPEDGSSDFYSLFRMRLTQARTVL
;
A
#
# COMPACT_ATOMS: atom_id res chain seq x y z
N MET A 1 -25.78 3.48 -12.78
CA MET A 1 -24.62 3.92 -13.61
C MET A 1 -23.84 2.67 -13.92
N ASP A 2 -23.73 2.31 -15.20
CA ASP A 2 -22.92 1.17 -15.63
C ASP A 2 -21.45 1.51 -15.40
N HIS A 3 -20.86 0.93 -14.38
CA HIS A 3 -19.46 1.09 -14.08
C HIS A 3 -18.63 0.27 -15.06
N LYS A 4 -17.81 0.94 -15.85
CA LYS A 4 -16.92 0.26 -16.79
C LYS A 4 -15.69 -0.26 -16.05
N TYR A 5 -15.57 -1.59 -15.96
CA TYR A 5 -14.36 -2.25 -15.46
C TYR A 5 -13.30 -2.26 -16.55
N PHE A 6 -12.07 -1.87 -16.18
CA PHE A 6 -10.92 -1.90 -17.06
C PHE A 6 -9.96 -3.00 -16.64
N GLN A 7 -9.33 -3.63 -17.60
CA GLN A 7 -8.24 -4.57 -17.38
C GLN A 7 -6.91 -3.80 -17.40
N HIS A 8 -5.85 -4.38 -16.84
CA HIS A 8 -4.51 -3.76 -16.85
C HIS A 8 -3.97 -3.48 -18.27
N SER A 9 -4.45 -4.22 -19.28
CA SER A 9 -4.13 -4.01 -20.71
C SER A 9 -4.89 -2.88 -21.36
N ASP A 10 -5.98 -2.39 -20.78
CA ASP A 10 -6.84 -1.38 -21.38
C ASP A 10 -6.22 0.01 -21.37
N LEU A 11 -6.70 0.86 -22.28
CA LEU A 11 -6.38 2.27 -22.35
C LEU A 11 -7.46 3.08 -21.63
N ALA A 12 -7.04 3.95 -20.72
CA ALA A 12 -7.93 4.83 -19.99
C ALA A 12 -7.41 6.27 -19.94
N LYS A 13 -8.34 7.23 -19.85
CA LYS A 13 -8.03 8.65 -19.72
C LYS A 13 -7.75 9.01 -18.26
N VAL A 14 -6.56 8.73 -17.78
CA VAL A 14 -6.17 8.92 -16.37
C VAL A 14 -4.98 9.84 -16.17
N TYR A 15 -4.27 10.18 -17.22
CA TYR A 15 -3.02 10.92 -17.16
C TYR A 15 -3.14 12.28 -17.84
N CYS A 16 -2.56 13.30 -17.21
CA CYS A 16 -2.34 14.61 -17.82
C CYS A 16 -0.87 14.74 -18.17
N GLU A 17 -0.57 15.03 -19.43
CA GLU A 17 0.80 15.19 -19.93
C GLU A 17 1.57 16.28 -19.16
N LYS A 18 0.85 17.28 -18.64
CA LYS A 18 1.35 18.36 -17.79
C LYS A 18 0.93 18.18 -16.33
N CYS A 19 1.05 16.96 -15.79
CA CYS A 19 0.78 16.73 -14.38
C CYS A 19 1.77 17.52 -13.52
N ASN A 20 1.33 18.63 -12.98
CA ASN A 20 2.12 19.47 -12.05
C ASN A 20 2.05 18.98 -10.60
N GLY A 21 1.54 17.75 -10.38
CA GLY A 21 1.33 17.23 -9.03
C GLY A 21 0.16 17.93 -8.35
N CYS A 22 -1.08 17.48 -8.58
CA CYS A 22 -2.26 18.07 -7.91
C CYS A 22 -2.23 17.84 -6.39
N GLY A 23 -1.46 16.84 -5.93
CA GLY A 23 -1.36 16.53 -4.50
C GLY A 23 -2.62 15.97 -3.86
N ASP A 24 -3.71 15.74 -4.61
CA ASP A 24 -5.00 15.29 -4.04
C ASP A 24 -4.87 14.00 -3.20
N CYS A 25 -4.04 13.04 -3.64
CA CYS A 25 -3.74 11.83 -2.87
C CYS A 25 -2.77 12.08 -1.70
N CYS A 26 -2.31 13.30 -1.52
CA CYS A 26 -1.36 13.69 -0.48
C CYS A 26 -1.99 14.62 0.56
N HIS A 27 -3.30 14.88 0.49
CA HIS A 27 -4.03 15.71 1.44
C HIS A 27 -5.33 15.05 1.88
N GLY A 28 -5.71 15.24 3.15
CA GLY A 28 -6.99 14.83 3.69
C GLY A 28 -7.25 13.32 3.72
N MET A 29 -6.22 12.50 3.55
CA MET A 29 -6.37 11.03 3.50
C MET A 29 -6.45 10.39 4.90
N THR A 30 -6.23 11.16 5.94
CA THR A 30 -6.25 10.69 7.34
C THR A 30 -5.42 9.41 7.53
N ASP A 31 -6.02 8.32 8.00
CA ASP A 31 -5.44 6.99 8.21
C ASP A 31 -5.80 5.97 7.11
N THR A 32 -6.40 6.44 6.01
CA THR A 32 -6.93 5.56 4.95
C THR A 32 -5.87 4.94 4.04
N ILE A 33 -4.64 5.46 4.04
CA ILE A 33 -3.55 4.88 3.26
C ILE A 33 -2.89 3.76 4.06
N HIS A 34 -3.57 2.61 4.10
CA HIS A 34 -3.01 1.39 4.67
C HIS A 34 -1.80 0.93 3.87
N LEU A 35 -0.78 0.46 4.58
CA LEU A 35 0.46 -0.04 4.00
C LEU A 35 0.50 -1.56 4.13
N ASP A 36 0.69 -2.22 3.03
CA ASP A 36 0.92 -3.66 3.00
C ASP A 36 2.42 -4.02 3.12
N PRO A 37 2.80 -5.28 3.23
CA PRO A 37 4.21 -5.68 3.33
C PRO A 37 5.07 -5.22 2.15
N TRP A 38 4.51 -5.18 0.94
CA TRP A 38 5.23 -4.69 -0.24
C TRP A 38 5.48 -3.19 -0.17
N ASP A 39 4.50 -2.43 0.33
CA ASP A 39 4.63 -0.99 0.54
C ASP A 39 5.76 -0.66 1.52
N ILE A 40 5.82 -1.40 2.64
CA ILE A 40 6.91 -1.24 3.62
C ILE A 40 8.26 -1.61 3.02
N TYR A 41 8.34 -2.71 2.26
CA TYR A 41 9.56 -3.07 1.53
C TYR A 41 10.00 -1.97 0.57
N GLN A 42 9.09 -1.39 -0.22
CA GLN A 42 9.37 -0.30 -1.17
C GLN A 42 9.81 0.98 -0.45
N LEU A 43 9.11 1.37 0.62
CA LEU A 43 9.46 2.55 1.42
C LEU A 43 10.80 2.38 2.10
N SER A 44 11.07 1.24 2.71
CA SER A 44 12.33 0.94 3.38
C SER A 44 13.51 0.97 2.41
N SER A 45 13.37 0.31 1.26
CA SER A 45 14.40 0.29 0.23
C SER A 45 14.63 1.66 -0.40
N GLY A 46 13.56 2.38 -0.73
CA GLY A 46 13.63 3.67 -1.40
C GLY A 46 14.13 4.82 -0.52
N LEU A 47 13.86 4.76 0.79
CA LEU A 47 14.28 5.78 1.77
C LEU A 47 15.53 5.38 2.56
N GLY A 48 16.00 4.13 2.43
CA GLY A 48 17.10 3.60 3.23
C GLY A 48 16.81 3.58 4.73
N LYS A 49 15.55 3.29 5.13
CA LYS A 49 15.07 3.32 6.51
C LYS A 49 14.42 2.00 6.89
N SER A 50 14.71 1.54 8.10
CA SER A 50 13.97 0.43 8.71
C SER A 50 12.52 0.83 9.04
N PHE A 51 11.68 -0.14 9.31
CA PHE A 51 10.30 0.09 9.78
C PHE A 51 10.24 1.01 11.00
N GLU A 52 11.11 0.78 11.98
CA GLU A 52 11.16 1.58 13.21
C GLU A 52 11.63 3.02 12.92
N GLU A 53 12.56 3.21 12.00
CA GLU A 53 13.01 4.55 11.59
C GLU A 53 11.93 5.30 10.81
N LEU A 54 11.12 4.60 10.00
CA LEU A 54 9.94 5.19 9.34
C LEU A 54 8.90 5.66 10.37
N ARG A 55 8.66 4.86 11.42
CA ARG A 55 7.79 5.25 12.54
C ARG A 55 8.35 6.44 13.32
N ALA A 56 9.62 6.37 13.71
CA ALA A 56 10.28 7.44 14.46
C ALA A 56 10.31 8.77 13.67
N ALA A 57 10.43 8.70 12.35
CA ALA A 57 10.34 9.87 11.46
C ALA A 57 8.91 10.38 11.26
N GLY A 58 7.90 9.75 11.86
CA GLY A 58 6.48 10.15 11.70
C GLY A 58 5.91 9.91 10.29
N ILE A 59 6.54 9.03 9.50
CA ILE A 59 6.08 8.70 8.14
C ILE A 59 4.91 7.72 8.21
N LEU A 60 4.96 6.78 9.14
CA LEU A 60 3.89 5.81 9.35
C LEU A 60 3.48 5.74 10.82
N ALA A 61 2.25 5.31 11.04
CA ALA A 61 1.70 4.99 12.34
C ALA A 61 1.00 3.62 12.29
N LEU A 62 0.60 3.11 13.44
CA LEU A 62 -0.18 1.88 13.55
C LEU A 62 -1.64 2.22 13.82
N HIS A 63 -2.53 1.53 13.16
CA HIS A 63 -3.97 1.65 13.30
C HIS A 63 -4.58 0.26 13.54
N GLU A 64 -5.57 0.20 14.43
CA GLU A 64 -6.34 -1.01 14.66
C GLU A 64 -7.60 -0.99 13.79
N GLU A 65 -7.79 -2.05 13.02
CA GLU A 65 -8.97 -2.26 12.19
C GLU A 65 -9.52 -3.67 12.41
N GLU A 66 -10.71 -3.77 12.97
CA GLU A 66 -11.37 -5.06 13.27
C GLU A 66 -10.48 -6.00 14.10
N GLY A 67 -9.78 -5.45 15.10
CA GLY A 67 -8.88 -6.18 16.00
C GLY A 67 -7.48 -6.43 15.42
N MET A 68 -7.26 -6.19 14.13
CA MET A 68 -5.95 -6.34 13.49
C MET A 68 -5.20 -5.00 13.48
N ILE A 69 -3.92 -5.00 13.88
CA ILE A 69 -3.08 -3.80 13.85
C ILE A 69 -2.26 -3.77 12.56
N LEU A 70 -2.46 -2.70 11.78
CA LEU A 70 -1.79 -2.50 10.49
C LEU A 70 -1.09 -1.13 10.43
N PRO A 71 0.01 -1.00 9.68
CA PRO A 71 0.63 0.29 9.44
C PRO A 71 -0.15 1.08 8.38
N HIS A 72 -0.15 2.40 8.53
CA HIS A 72 -0.67 3.35 7.56
C HIS A 72 0.24 4.58 7.43
N LEU A 73 0.15 5.32 6.33
CA LEU A 73 0.81 6.61 6.22
C LEU A 73 0.19 7.58 7.24
N ARG A 74 1.05 8.21 8.04
CA ARG A 74 0.63 9.21 9.00
C ARG A 74 0.51 10.57 8.33
N MET A 75 -0.71 11.04 8.10
CA MET A 75 -0.92 12.41 7.64
C MET A 75 -0.64 13.41 8.76
N GLN A 76 -0.31 14.65 8.40
CA GLN A 76 -0.22 15.76 9.35
C GLN A 76 -1.58 16.03 9.96
N ASP A 77 -1.59 16.64 11.13
CA ASP A 77 -2.83 16.94 11.84
C ASP A 77 -3.69 17.98 11.09
N GLY A 78 -5.03 17.83 11.19
CA GLY A 78 -6.03 18.71 10.58
C GLY A 78 -6.84 18.04 9.47
N GLU A 79 -8.01 18.58 9.14
CA GLU A 79 -8.95 18.02 8.16
C GLU A 79 -8.33 17.85 6.75
N ASN A 80 -7.37 18.70 6.40
CA ASN A 80 -6.62 18.66 5.14
C ASN A 80 -5.13 18.33 5.36
N GLY A 81 -4.82 17.55 6.40
CA GLY A 81 -3.45 17.19 6.73
C GLY A 81 -2.68 16.66 5.52
N ALA A 82 -1.47 17.15 5.32
CA ALA A 82 -0.62 16.76 4.21
C ALA A 82 0.13 15.47 4.52
N CYS A 83 0.42 14.71 3.47
CA CYS A 83 1.32 13.57 3.56
C CYS A 83 2.74 14.04 3.97
N PRO A 84 3.41 13.38 4.92
CA PRO A 84 4.76 13.75 5.36
C PRO A 84 5.82 13.62 4.24
N LEU A 85 5.47 12.94 3.16
CA LEU A 85 6.34 12.72 1.99
C LEU A 85 6.00 13.67 0.82
N LEU A 86 5.17 14.67 1.06
CA LEU A 86 4.91 15.74 0.11
C LEU A 86 6.03 16.77 0.24
N SER A 87 6.71 17.07 -0.87
CA SER A 87 7.76 18.07 -0.91
C SER A 87 7.19 19.50 -0.96
N SER A 88 8.02 20.49 -0.68
CA SER A 88 7.63 21.90 -0.64
C SER A 88 7.15 22.45 -1.99
N ASP A 89 7.51 21.80 -3.09
CA ASP A 89 7.02 22.12 -4.45
C ASP A 89 5.68 21.44 -4.80
N GLY A 90 5.03 20.79 -3.81
CA GLY A 90 3.75 20.11 -3.97
C GLY A 90 3.83 18.75 -4.66
N ARG A 91 5.02 18.14 -4.77
CA ARG A 91 5.21 16.85 -5.42
C ARG A 91 5.46 15.74 -4.41
N CYS A 92 5.03 14.54 -4.77
CA CYS A 92 5.34 13.36 -3.99
C CYS A 92 6.84 13.00 -4.11
N SER A 93 7.59 13.08 -3.03
CA SER A 93 9.03 12.78 -3.01
C SER A 93 9.35 11.30 -3.26
N ILE A 94 8.38 10.42 -3.02
CA ILE A 94 8.49 8.97 -3.20
C ILE A 94 7.69 8.45 -4.41
N HIS A 95 7.35 9.33 -5.37
CA HIS A 95 6.46 8.98 -6.47
C HIS A 95 6.82 7.67 -7.21
N PRO A 96 8.10 7.33 -7.46
CA PRO A 96 8.48 6.06 -8.10
C PRO A 96 8.13 4.81 -7.29
N PHE A 97 8.20 4.91 -5.97
CA PHE A 97 7.96 3.79 -5.03
C PHE A 97 6.85 4.09 -4.02
N ARG A 98 5.87 4.90 -4.44
CA ARG A 98 4.69 5.22 -3.63
C ARG A 98 3.84 3.99 -3.34
N PRO A 99 3.14 3.94 -2.20
CA PRO A 99 2.26 2.83 -1.82
C PRO A 99 1.23 2.45 -2.89
N GLY A 100 0.80 1.20 -2.85
CA GLY A 100 -0.21 0.65 -3.77
C GLY A 100 -1.50 1.46 -3.77
N LEU A 101 -2.02 1.85 -2.61
CA LEU A 101 -3.22 2.71 -2.52
C LEU A 101 -3.00 4.09 -3.16
N CYS A 102 -1.81 4.69 -3.04
CA CYS A 102 -1.49 5.94 -3.73
C CYS A 102 -1.44 5.76 -5.26
N ARG A 103 -1.04 4.58 -5.75
CA ARG A 103 -1.07 4.23 -7.18
C ARG A 103 -2.50 4.03 -7.66
N LEU A 104 -3.35 3.45 -6.81
CA LEU A 104 -4.74 3.13 -7.08
C LEU A 104 -5.70 4.29 -6.78
N PHE A 105 -5.23 5.41 -6.23
CA PHE A 105 -6.06 6.50 -5.72
C PHE A 105 -7.19 6.93 -6.64
N ARG A 106 -7.03 6.76 -7.96
CA ARG A 106 -8.06 7.05 -8.96
C ARG A 106 -8.48 5.82 -9.76
N THR A 107 -8.03 4.63 -9.37
CA THR A 107 -8.32 3.36 -10.06
C THR A 107 -8.65 2.29 -9.05
N PHE A 108 -9.77 2.42 -8.35
CA PHE A 108 -10.22 1.40 -7.40
C PHE A 108 -10.53 0.10 -8.16
N ARG A 109 -9.74 -0.96 -8.00
CA ARG A 109 -9.87 -2.25 -8.71
C ARG A 109 -10.09 -2.10 -10.23
N TYR A 110 -9.23 -1.28 -10.89
CA TYR A 110 -9.43 -0.93 -12.31
C TYR A 110 -10.71 -0.12 -12.58
N PHE A 111 -11.26 0.46 -11.52
CA PHE A 111 -12.35 1.42 -11.57
C PHE A 111 -11.76 2.79 -11.84
N ILE A 112 -11.99 3.32 -13.01
CA ILE A 112 -11.62 4.70 -13.30
C ILE A 112 -12.85 5.55 -13.05
N VAL A 113 -12.87 6.20 -11.89
CA VAL A 113 -13.85 7.24 -11.62
C VAL A 113 -13.48 8.46 -12.45
N ASP A 114 -14.38 8.88 -13.31
CA ASP A 114 -14.18 9.97 -14.30
C ASP A 114 -13.91 11.35 -13.64
N ASN A 115 -14.11 11.45 -12.34
CA ASN A 115 -14.08 12.71 -11.56
C ASN A 115 -12.70 13.05 -10.97
N GLY A 116 -11.66 12.41 -11.42
CA GLY A 116 -10.45 12.38 -10.62
C GLY A 116 -9.44 13.48 -10.89
N CYS A 117 -9.44 14.18 -11.99
CA CYS A 117 -8.47 15.22 -12.29
C CYS A 117 -9.15 16.29 -13.14
N ASP A 118 -9.30 17.49 -12.60
CA ASP A 118 -9.91 18.62 -13.30
C ASP A 118 -8.96 19.28 -14.31
N MET A 119 -7.73 18.76 -14.40
CA MET A 119 -6.74 19.29 -15.35
C MET A 119 -7.14 19.01 -16.79
N PRO A 120 -7.09 20.02 -17.66
CA PRO A 120 -7.34 19.85 -19.07
C PRO A 120 -6.24 19.02 -19.74
N GLY A 121 -6.58 18.29 -20.81
CA GLY A 121 -5.58 17.55 -21.60
C GLY A 121 -5.32 16.12 -21.15
N LYS A 122 -6.34 15.45 -20.58
CA LYS A 122 -6.22 14.01 -20.24
C LYS A 122 -5.92 13.18 -21.48
N ILE A 123 -4.85 12.39 -21.42
CA ILE A 123 -4.48 11.44 -22.46
C ILE A 123 -4.80 10.00 -22.04
N LYS A 124 -5.02 9.16 -23.04
CA LYS A 124 -5.18 7.72 -22.82
C LYS A 124 -3.83 7.07 -22.56
N VAL A 125 -3.70 6.39 -21.44
CA VAL A 125 -2.54 5.53 -21.14
C VAL A 125 -3.00 4.12 -20.82
N ARG A 126 -2.12 3.15 -21.02
CA ARG A 126 -2.35 1.78 -20.58
C ARG A 126 -2.34 1.74 -19.04
N ILE A 127 -3.32 1.06 -18.44
CA ILE A 127 -3.47 1.01 -16.98
C ILE A 127 -2.21 0.43 -16.32
N SER A 128 -1.62 -0.65 -16.85
CA SER A 128 -0.37 -1.20 -16.34
C SER A 128 0.77 -0.18 -16.30
N LYS A 129 0.86 0.68 -17.35
CA LYS A 129 1.84 1.77 -17.40
C LYS A 129 1.54 2.88 -16.39
N TRP A 130 0.26 3.18 -16.19
CA TRP A 130 -0.18 4.15 -15.18
C TRP A 130 0.15 3.71 -13.76
N LEU A 131 -0.14 2.46 -13.43
CA LEU A 131 0.18 1.88 -12.11
C LEU A 131 1.69 1.87 -11.86
N GLY A 132 2.49 1.61 -12.89
CA GLY A 132 3.95 1.61 -12.80
C GLY A 132 4.47 0.56 -11.80
N ILE A 133 3.77 -0.57 -11.67
CA ILE A 133 4.16 -1.67 -10.80
C ILE A 133 4.86 -2.70 -11.68
N PRO A 134 6.13 -3.04 -11.37
CA PRO A 134 6.81 -4.15 -12.02
C PRO A 134 6.08 -5.47 -11.76
N GLU A 135 6.10 -6.38 -12.73
CA GLU A 135 5.51 -7.71 -12.59
C GLU A 135 4.07 -7.69 -12.07
N LEU A 136 3.23 -6.82 -12.66
CA LEU A 136 1.89 -6.53 -12.20
C LEU A 136 1.05 -7.78 -11.91
N SER A 137 1.22 -8.86 -12.69
CA SER A 137 0.49 -10.12 -12.47
C SER A 137 0.90 -10.82 -11.16
N GLU A 138 2.17 -10.75 -10.77
CA GLU A 138 2.63 -11.26 -9.47
C GLU A 138 2.16 -10.38 -8.32
N TYR A 139 2.19 -9.05 -8.53
CA TYR A 139 1.63 -8.10 -7.57
C TYR A 139 0.12 -8.33 -7.33
N GLU A 140 -0.67 -8.58 -8.37
CA GLU A 140 -2.10 -8.90 -8.23
C GLU A 140 -2.36 -10.17 -7.41
N LYS A 141 -1.56 -11.23 -7.64
CA LYS A 141 -1.62 -12.45 -6.83
C LYS A 141 -1.28 -12.17 -5.37
N TYR A 142 -0.18 -11.46 -5.15
CA TYR A 142 0.27 -11.05 -3.83
C TYR A 142 -0.80 -10.26 -3.06
N VAL A 143 -1.40 -9.24 -3.70
CA VAL A 143 -2.48 -8.44 -3.07
C VAL A 143 -3.66 -9.33 -2.68
N SER A 144 -4.02 -10.29 -3.53
CA SER A 144 -5.07 -11.26 -3.25
C SER A 144 -4.71 -12.16 -2.06
N GLU A 145 -3.48 -12.70 -2.05
CA GLU A 145 -2.97 -13.57 -0.97
C GLU A 145 -2.96 -12.81 0.38
N TRP A 146 -2.50 -11.55 0.38
CA TRP A 146 -2.48 -10.70 1.56
C TRP A 146 -3.89 -10.35 2.04
N HIS A 147 -4.79 -9.97 1.12
CA HIS A 147 -6.17 -9.67 1.45
C HIS A 147 -6.88 -10.84 2.16
N TYR A 148 -6.78 -12.04 1.61
CA TYR A 148 -7.41 -13.22 2.22
C TYR A 148 -6.77 -13.57 3.56
N PHE A 149 -5.47 -13.45 3.70
CA PHE A 149 -4.80 -13.63 4.99
C PHE A 149 -5.32 -12.64 6.04
N CYS A 150 -5.39 -11.35 5.72
CA CYS A 150 -5.97 -10.35 6.64
C CYS A 150 -7.42 -10.68 7.02
N LYS A 151 -8.22 -11.13 6.05
CA LYS A 151 -9.60 -11.55 6.30
C LYS A 151 -9.68 -12.75 7.26
N ASP A 152 -8.82 -13.74 7.10
CA ASP A 152 -8.74 -14.91 7.98
C ASP A 152 -8.35 -14.48 9.40
N VAL A 153 -7.32 -13.61 9.55
CA VAL A 153 -6.88 -13.06 10.83
C VAL A 153 -8.02 -12.28 11.51
N LYS A 154 -8.67 -11.36 10.81
CA LYS A 154 -9.78 -10.57 11.34
C LYS A 154 -10.94 -11.46 11.82
N SER A 155 -11.28 -12.48 11.02
CA SER A 155 -12.32 -13.45 11.40
C SER A 155 -11.95 -14.25 12.65
N PHE A 156 -10.68 -14.64 12.76
CA PHE A 156 -10.16 -15.34 13.95
C PHE A 156 -10.23 -14.43 15.18
N LEU A 157 -9.74 -13.20 15.08
CA LEU A 157 -9.76 -12.22 16.17
C LEU A 157 -11.19 -11.89 16.64
N ALA A 158 -12.13 -11.77 15.70
CA ALA A 158 -13.54 -11.53 16.01
C ALA A 158 -14.23 -12.71 16.72
N SER A 159 -13.72 -13.93 16.56
CA SER A 159 -14.26 -15.14 17.18
C SER A 159 -13.60 -15.50 18.52
N SER A 160 -12.52 -14.82 18.91
CA SER A 160 -11.73 -15.10 20.11
C SER A 160 -11.96 -14.07 21.20
N ASP A 161 -12.30 -14.51 22.41
CA ASP A 161 -12.35 -13.67 23.60
C ASP A 161 -10.99 -13.54 24.30
N ASP A 162 -9.94 -14.23 23.82
CA ASP A 162 -8.59 -14.20 24.40
C ASP A 162 -7.82 -12.96 23.94
N THR A 163 -7.93 -11.91 24.73
CA THR A 163 -7.23 -10.63 24.47
C THR A 163 -5.70 -10.75 24.50
N ALA A 164 -5.15 -11.66 25.32
CA ALA A 164 -3.70 -11.85 25.39
C ALA A 164 -3.19 -12.52 24.11
N PHE A 165 -3.90 -13.53 23.62
CA PHE A 165 -3.58 -14.16 22.36
C PHE A 165 -3.72 -13.17 21.19
N ALA A 166 -4.78 -12.36 21.15
CA ALA A 166 -4.99 -11.34 20.13
C ALA A 166 -3.82 -10.35 20.05
N GLN A 167 -3.32 -9.89 21.20
CA GLN A 167 -2.13 -9.03 21.27
C GLN A 167 -0.87 -9.73 20.74
N GLN A 168 -0.65 -10.98 21.15
CA GLN A 168 0.51 -11.76 20.68
C GLN A 168 0.47 -12.01 19.18
N LEU A 169 -0.70 -12.32 18.63
CA LEU A 169 -0.90 -12.51 17.19
C LEU A 169 -0.60 -11.23 16.41
N ASN A 170 -1.10 -10.08 16.87
CA ASN A 170 -0.81 -8.79 16.25
C ASN A 170 0.68 -8.47 16.28
N LEU A 171 1.36 -8.68 17.41
CA LEU A 171 2.82 -8.49 17.51
C LEU A 171 3.59 -9.44 16.59
N PHE A 172 3.17 -10.68 16.48
CA PHE A 172 3.75 -11.66 15.57
C PHE A 172 3.61 -11.22 14.11
N ILE A 173 2.40 -10.82 13.69
CA ILE A 173 2.12 -10.35 12.32
C ILE A 173 2.96 -9.10 12.00
N LEU A 174 2.99 -8.12 12.89
CA LEU A 174 3.81 -6.92 12.72
C LEU A 174 5.28 -7.29 12.56
N LYS A 175 5.80 -8.16 13.42
CA LYS A 175 7.19 -8.60 13.36
C LYS A 175 7.52 -9.31 12.06
N VAL A 176 6.70 -10.27 11.65
CA VAL A 176 6.98 -11.13 10.48
C VAL A 176 6.87 -10.36 9.19
N PHE A 177 5.84 -9.54 9.03
CA PHE A 177 5.53 -8.92 7.74
C PHE A 177 6.06 -7.50 7.55
N PHE A 178 6.30 -6.76 8.64
CA PHE A 178 6.63 -5.34 8.57
C PHE A 178 7.98 -4.98 9.20
N VAL A 179 8.27 -5.48 10.41
CA VAL A 179 9.48 -5.13 11.14
C VAL A 179 10.70 -5.89 10.60
N THR A 180 10.54 -7.20 10.32
CA THR A 180 11.64 -8.01 9.76
C THR A 180 11.86 -7.66 8.30
N PRO A 181 13.04 -7.13 7.90
CA PRO A 181 13.26 -6.67 6.54
C PRO A 181 13.19 -7.82 5.51
N TYR A 182 12.72 -7.48 4.31
CA TYR A 182 12.82 -8.36 3.14
C TYR A 182 14.19 -8.14 2.49
N VAL A 183 15.13 -9.02 2.77
CA VAL A 183 16.49 -8.97 2.20
C VAL A 183 16.50 -9.79 0.91
N ILE A 184 16.54 -9.11 -0.23
CA ILE A 184 16.61 -9.76 -1.54
C ILE A 184 18.07 -10.11 -1.82
N PRO A 185 18.40 -11.40 -2.09
CA PRO A 185 19.75 -11.80 -2.43
C PRO A 185 20.22 -11.17 -3.75
N GLU A 186 21.49 -10.75 -3.81
CA GLU A 186 22.08 -10.14 -5.01
C GLU A 186 22.18 -11.13 -6.19
N ASP A 187 22.25 -12.43 -5.89
CA ASP A 187 22.33 -13.50 -6.89
C ASP A 187 20.98 -13.78 -7.59
N GLY A 188 19.91 -13.08 -7.20
CA GLY A 188 18.57 -13.25 -7.77
C GLY A 188 17.92 -14.60 -7.44
N SER A 189 18.44 -15.35 -6.46
CA SER A 189 17.87 -16.64 -6.03
C SER A 189 16.49 -16.52 -5.40
N SER A 190 16.08 -15.33 -4.99
CA SER A 190 14.75 -15.03 -4.42
C SER A 190 14.34 -13.61 -4.70
N ASP A 191 13.05 -13.37 -4.72
CA ASP A 191 12.43 -12.04 -4.84
C ASP A 191 11.54 -11.73 -3.63
N PHE A 192 10.97 -10.54 -3.61
CA PHE A 192 10.04 -10.13 -2.55
C PHE A 192 8.85 -11.10 -2.43
N TYR A 193 8.25 -11.50 -3.55
CA TYR A 193 7.03 -12.32 -3.55
C TYR A 193 7.28 -13.72 -3.01
N SER A 194 8.43 -14.29 -3.34
CA SER A 194 8.87 -15.60 -2.82
C SER A 194 9.08 -15.55 -1.30
N LEU A 195 9.78 -14.50 -0.81
CA LEU A 195 10.01 -14.30 0.62
C LEU A 195 8.70 -14.03 1.37
N PHE A 196 7.80 -13.26 0.78
CA PHE A 196 6.47 -13.01 1.33
C PHE A 196 5.68 -14.32 1.49
N ARG A 197 5.63 -15.17 0.47
CA ARG A 197 4.90 -16.45 0.52
C ARG A 197 5.48 -17.41 1.54
N MET A 198 6.80 -17.41 1.74
CA MET A 198 7.43 -18.14 2.83
C MET A 198 6.90 -17.68 4.20
N ARG A 199 6.89 -16.37 4.44
CA ARG A 199 6.37 -15.78 5.68
C ARG A 199 4.87 -16.04 5.85
N LEU A 200 4.11 -15.94 4.77
CA LEU A 200 2.68 -16.22 4.75
C LEU A 200 2.39 -17.68 5.14
N THR A 201 3.16 -18.63 4.61
CA THR A 201 3.04 -20.05 4.97
C THR A 201 3.34 -20.26 6.44
N GLN A 202 4.40 -19.66 6.96
CA GLN A 202 4.73 -19.70 8.39
C GLN A 202 3.62 -19.06 9.25
N ALA A 203 3.10 -17.91 8.87
CA ALA A 203 2.08 -17.22 9.64
C ALA A 203 0.76 -18.00 9.71
N ARG A 204 0.39 -18.70 8.65
CA ARG A 204 -0.82 -19.55 8.62
C ARG A 204 -0.75 -20.77 9.55
N THR A 205 0.43 -21.16 10.02
CA THR A 205 0.53 -22.23 11.01
C THR A 205 0.17 -21.80 12.43
N VAL A 206 0.00 -20.51 12.67
CA VAL A 206 -0.35 -19.93 13.96
C VAL A 206 -1.86 -19.64 14.08
N LEU A 207 -2.55 -19.56 12.94
CA LEU A 207 -4.01 -19.40 12.86
C LEU A 207 -4.72 -20.76 12.93
#